data_749828b61558594c756eebe447c62144
#
_entry.id   749828b61558594c756eebe447c62144
#
_cell.length_a   1.000
_cell.length_b   1.000
_cell.length_c   1.000
_cell.angle_alpha   90.00
_cell.angle_beta   90.00
_cell.angle_gamma   90.00
#
_symmetry.space_group_name_H-M   'P 1'
#
loop_
_entity.id
_entity.type
_entity.pdbx_description
1 polymer ?
#
loop_
_entity_poly.entity_id
_entity_poly.type
_entity_poly.pdbx_seq_one_letter_code
_entity_poly.pdbx_strand_id
1 'polypeptide(L)'
;DFCLSRGLGDVYKRQFQYCTAIPVAALLAQSWNMDLIQKCGDIVGKEMEEFHISVWLAPGMNIHRNPLCGRNFEYYSEDPLVAGMCAAADTRGIQSHAGIGTSIKHFAANNQEDNRMYVNEHISERAMREIYLKGFEIAVKTAQPMTIMSSYNLVNGVHTANSHDLLTAAARDEWGFAGYVMTDWGTSEDMSGLFAYKYNLKYGHSTSRECVLAGNDLQMPGQKGNRQEIVASVADGTLPLGQLQTCAYRILNVVLQSLAYDDCKPYGDQFDLEEAVTVTKA
;
A
#
# COMPACT_ATOMS: atom_id res chain seq x y z
N ASP A 1 -11.32 -14.94 0.67
CA ASP A 1 -10.46 -13.77 0.89
C ASP A 1 -9.97 -13.12 -0.40
N PHE A 2 -9.78 -13.89 -1.45
CA PHE A 2 -9.37 -13.35 -2.75
C PHE A 2 -10.45 -12.46 -3.39
N CYS A 3 -11.70 -12.80 -3.19
CA CYS A 3 -12.84 -11.96 -3.59
C CYS A 3 -12.97 -10.68 -2.75
N LEU A 4 -12.47 -10.66 -1.52
CA LEU A 4 -12.54 -9.50 -0.64
C LEU A 4 -11.68 -8.33 -1.15
N SER A 5 -10.55 -8.60 -1.79
CA SER A 5 -9.71 -7.54 -2.36
C SER A 5 -10.32 -6.86 -3.59
N ARG A 6 -11.28 -7.53 -4.25
CA ARG A 6 -12.01 -6.99 -5.41
C ARG A 6 -13.37 -6.42 -5.06
N GLY A 7 -14.00 -6.87 -3.97
CA GLY A 7 -15.35 -6.53 -3.60
C GLY A 7 -15.49 -5.65 -2.36
N LEU A 8 -14.42 -5.09 -1.81
CA LEU A 8 -14.49 -4.31 -0.58
C LEU A 8 -15.42 -3.09 -0.68
N GLY A 9 -15.56 -2.49 -1.86
CA GLY A 9 -16.52 -1.40 -2.09
C GLY A 9 -17.96 -1.83 -1.92
N ASP A 10 -18.29 -3.10 -2.21
CA ASP A 10 -19.65 -3.63 -2.20
C ASP A 10 -20.03 -4.33 -0.89
N VAL A 11 -19.08 -4.75 -0.08
CA VAL A 11 -19.34 -5.35 1.24
C VAL A 11 -20.19 -4.43 2.10
N TYR A 12 -19.95 -3.13 2.05
CA TYR A 12 -20.74 -2.13 2.77
C TYR A 12 -22.13 -1.88 2.18
N LYS A 13 -22.33 -2.16 0.89
CA LYS A 13 -23.61 -1.98 0.19
C LYS A 13 -24.46 -3.26 0.14
N ARG A 14 -23.96 -4.39 0.65
CA ARG A 14 -24.62 -5.70 0.57
C ARG A 14 -24.93 -6.16 -0.85
N GLN A 15 -24.09 -5.79 -1.81
CA GLN A 15 -24.18 -6.20 -3.21
C GLN A 15 -23.10 -7.23 -3.50
N PHE A 16 -23.43 -8.20 -4.35
CA PHE A 16 -22.47 -9.18 -4.87
C PHE A 16 -22.22 -8.86 -6.33
N GLN A 17 -20.94 -8.65 -6.67
CA GLN A 17 -20.50 -8.47 -8.03
C GLN A 17 -19.65 -9.68 -8.46
N TYR A 18 -19.95 -10.22 -9.62
CA TYR A 18 -19.13 -11.26 -10.22
C TYR A 18 -18.02 -10.60 -11.02
N CYS A 19 -16.78 -10.90 -10.65
CA CYS A 19 -15.58 -10.43 -11.34
C CYS A 19 -14.94 -11.58 -12.12
N THR A 20 -14.12 -11.24 -13.11
CA THR A 20 -13.34 -12.23 -13.86
C THR A 20 -12.39 -12.98 -12.91
N ALA A 21 -12.46 -14.29 -12.92
CA ALA A 21 -11.55 -15.16 -12.17
C ALA A 21 -10.21 -15.27 -12.91
N ILE A 22 -9.30 -14.32 -12.65
CA ILE A 22 -7.92 -14.42 -13.14
C ILE A 22 -7.11 -15.41 -12.29
N PRO A 23 -6.05 -16.02 -12.85
CA PRO A 23 -5.15 -16.86 -12.07
C PRO A 23 -4.54 -16.12 -10.88
N VAL A 24 -4.17 -16.86 -9.83
CA VAL A 24 -3.44 -16.29 -8.69
C VAL A 24 -2.06 -15.79 -9.11
N ALA A 25 -1.52 -14.81 -8.38
CA ALA A 25 -0.27 -14.13 -8.75
C ALA A 25 0.91 -15.09 -8.94
N ALA A 26 1.05 -16.09 -8.07
CA ALA A 26 2.10 -17.12 -8.23
C ALA A 26 1.98 -17.88 -9.55
N LEU A 27 0.77 -18.17 -10.04
CA LEU A 27 0.57 -18.84 -11.34
C LEU A 27 0.83 -17.88 -12.52
N LEU A 28 0.40 -16.62 -12.41
CA LEU A 28 0.70 -15.59 -13.42
C LEU A 28 2.20 -15.43 -13.62
N ALA A 29 2.98 -15.39 -12.53
CA ALA A 29 4.43 -15.28 -12.58
C ALA A 29 5.10 -16.49 -13.25
N GLN A 30 4.53 -17.70 -13.14
CA GLN A 30 5.02 -18.90 -13.82
C GLN A 30 4.98 -18.79 -15.36
N SER A 31 4.15 -17.91 -15.90
CA SER A 31 4.08 -17.69 -17.34
C SER A 31 5.29 -16.95 -17.90
N TRP A 32 6.02 -16.21 -17.09
CA TRP A 32 7.12 -15.30 -17.49
C TRP A 32 6.72 -14.30 -18.58
N ASN A 33 5.42 -14.08 -18.77
CA ASN A 33 4.85 -13.26 -19.82
C ASN A 33 4.27 -11.97 -19.28
N MET A 34 5.06 -10.90 -19.30
CA MET A 34 4.67 -9.60 -18.78
C MET A 34 3.50 -8.98 -19.55
N ASP A 35 3.37 -9.23 -20.85
CA ASP A 35 2.26 -8.74 -21.66
C ASP A 35 0.95 -9.42 -21.25
N LEU A 36 1.00 -10.71 -20.92
CA LEU A 36 -0.17 -11.43 -20.39
C LEU A 36 -0.60 -10.87 -19.04
N ILE A 37 0.35 -10.61 -18.14
CA ILE A 37 0.06 -10.04 -16.82
C ILE A 37 -0.53 -8.64 -16.97
N GLN A 38 0.02 -7.82 -17.87
CA GLN A 38 -0.53 -6.49 -18.13
C GLN A 38 -1.96 -6.55 -18.69
N LYS A 39 -2.29 -7.54 -19.54
CA LYS A 39 -3.67 -7.77 -20.01
C LYS A 39 -4.60 -8.20 -18.86
N CYS A 40 -4.13 -8.99 -17.92
CA CYS A 40 -4.92 -9.31 -16.72
C CYS A 40 -5.20 -8.05 -15.90
N GLY A 41 -4.21 -7.18 -15.75
CA GLY A 41 -4.40 -5.87 -15.12
C GLY A 41 -5.41 -4.99 -15.87
N ASP A 42 -5.36 -4.95 -17.21
CA ASP A 42 -6.35 -4.23 -18.03
C ASP A 42 -7.80 -4.73 -17.79
N ILE A 43 -8.00 -6.04 -17.67
CA ILE A 43 -9.29 -6.61 -17.34
C ILE A 43 -9.77 -6.15 -15.97
N VAL A 44 -8.89 -6.19 -14.97
CA VAL A 44 -9.19 -5.69 -13.61
C VAL A 44 -9.53 -4.20 -13.64
N GLY A 45 -8.76 -3.40 -14.39
CA GLY A 45 -9.01 -1.97 -14.55
C GLY A 45 -10.40 -1.68 -15.11
N LYS A 46 -10.84 -2.40 -16.14
CA LYS A 46 -12.20 -2.29 -16.70
C LYS A 46 -13.29 -2.59 -15.68
N GLU A 47 -13.11 -3.65 -14.89
CA GLU A 47 -14.05 -3.99 -13.84
C GLU A 47 -14.08 -2.92 -12.74
N MET A 48 -12.92 -2.34 -12.41
CA MET A 48 -12.84 -1.23 -11.44
C MET A 48 -13.57 0.03 -11.93
N GLU A 49 -13.47 0.37 -13.21
CA GLU A 49 -14.27 1.45 -13.83
C GLU A 49 -15.76 1.18 -13.67
N GLU A 50 -16.22 -0.01 -14.05
CA GLU A 50 -17.64 -0.40 -13.97
C GLU A 50 -18.17 -0.32 -12.54
N PHE A 51 -17.35 -0.69 -11.54
CA PHE A 51 -17.74 -0.71 -10.14
C PHE A 51 -17.39 0.57 -9.37
N HIS A 52 -16.86 1.59 -10.04
CA HIS A 52 -16.42 2.86 -9.44
C HIS A 52 -15.42 2.68 -8.29
N ILE A 53 -14.43 1.82 -8.48
CA ILE A 53 -13.35 1.56 -7.52
C ILE A 53 -12.09 2.29 -7.99
N SER A 54 -11.62 3.27 -7.23
CA SER A 54 -10.42 4.04 -7.59
C SER A 54 -9.11 3.33 -7.25
N VAL A 55 -9.03 2.59 -6.16
CA VAL A 55 -7.79 1.94 -5.70
C VAL A 55 -8.01 0.46 -5.47
N TRP A 56 -7.27 -0.36 -6.22
CA TRP A 56 -7.18 -1.79 -5.98
C TRP A 56 -6.11 -2.08 -4.92
N LEU A 57 -6.50 -2.78 -3.84
CA LEU A 57 -5.59 -3.11 -2.74
C LEU A 57 -4.71 -4.33 -3.09
N ALA A 58 -4.05 -4.23 -4.21
CA ALA A 58 -3.14 -5.21 -4.82
C ALA A 58 -2.26 -4.48 -5.88
N PRO A 59 -1.25 -5.15 -6.46
CA PRO A 59 -0.84 -6.53 -6.19
C PRO A 59 -0.07 -6.70 -4.89
N GLY A 60 -0.19 -7.90 -4.30
CA GLY A 60 0.75 -8.37 -3.29
C GLY A 60 2.05 -8.80 -3.96
N MET A 61 3.22 -8.44 -3.39
CA MET A 61 4.49 -8.70 -4.04
C MET A 61 5.65 -9.04 -3.11
N ASN A 62 5.33 -9.46 -1.88
CA ASN A 62 6.35 -9.93 -0.95
C ASN A 62 7.04 -11.20 -1.48
N ILE A 63 8.28 -11.42 -1.04
CA ILE A 63 9.10 -12.54 -1.49
C ILE A 63 8.59 -13.86 -0.89
N HIS A 64 8.50 -14.91 -1.68
CA HIS A 64 8.25 -16.29 -1.23
C HIS A 64 9.44 -16.80 -0.39
N ARG A 65 9.57 -16.29 0.83
CA ARG A 65 10.71 -16.60 1.71
C ARG A 65 10.58 -17.97 2.37
N ASN A 66 9.35 -18.35 2.71
CA ASN A 66 9.02 -19.62 3.33
C ASN A 66 7.83 -20.24 2.58
N PRO A 67 7.94 -21.48 2.07
CA PRO A 67 6.85 -22.15 1.36
C PRO A 67 5.59 -22.35 2.20
N LEU A 68 5.70 -22.30 3.52
CA LEU A 68 4.57 -22.41 4.45
C LEU A 68 3.86 -21.08 4.73
N CYS A 69 4.32 -19.96 4.16
CA CYS A 69 3.61 -18.69 4.30
C CYS A 69 2.24 -18.77 3.63
N GLY A 70 1.19 -18.52 4.42
CA GLY A 70 -0.21 -18.70 3.99
C GLY A 70 -0.66 -17.75 2.86
N ARG A 71 0.13 -16.73 2.52
CA ARG A 71 -0.18 -15.74 1.47
C ARG A 71 0.69 -15.86 0.22
N ASN A 72 1.52 -16.90 0.09
CA ASN A 72 2.35 -17.08 -1.10
C ASN A 72 1.54 -17.15 -2.40
N PHE A 73 0.30 -17.61 -2.37
CA PHE A 73 -0.57 -17.63 -3.55
C PHE A 73 -0.85 -16.23 -4.11
N GLU A 74 -0.88 -15.23 -3.24
CA GLU A 74 -1.15 -13.82 -3.55
C GLU A 74 0.11 -13.10 -4.08
N TYR A 75 1.30 -13.65 -3.82
CA TYR A 75 2.58 -13.08 -4.20
C TYR A 75 3.13 -13.76 -5.46
N TYR A 76 4.04 -13.08 -6.17
CA TYR A 76 4.50 -13.55 -7.48
C TYR A 76 5.62 -14.59 -7.41
N SER A 77 6.70 -14.32 -6.65
CA SER A 77 7.92 -15.12 -6.73
C SER A 77 8.82 -14.99 -5.49
N GLU A 78 9.78 -15.92 -5.36
CA GLU A 78 10.93 -15.79 -4.48
C GLU A 78 12.01 -14.85 -5.04
N ASP A 79 12.00 -14.63 -6.36
CA ASP A 79 12.95 -13.75 -7.06
C ASP A 79 12.41 -12.31 -7.09
N PRO A 80 13.13 -11.31 -6.53
CA PRO A 80 12.66 -9.93 -6.48
C PRO A 80 12.57 -9.27 -7.87
N LEU A 81 13.35 -9.70 -8.85
CA LEU A 81 13.23 -9.19 -10.23
C LEU A 81 11.92 -9.65 -10.86
N VAL A 82 11.61 -10.94 -10.76
CA VAL A 82 10.35 -11.51 -11.27
C VAL A 82 9.16 -10.85 -10.55
N ALA A 83 9.18 -10.77 -9.22
CA ALA A 83 8.12 -10.15 -8.44
C ALA A 83 7.90 -8.67 -8.84
N GLY A 84 8.98 -7.91 -8.96
CA GLY A 84 8.92 -6.50 -9.34
C GLY A 84 8.41 -6.26 -10.76
N MET A 85 8.87 -7.06 -11.73
CA MET A 85 8.43 -6.95 -13.12
C MET A 85 6.96 -7.35 -13.30
N CYS A 86 6.52 -8.42 -12.62
CA CYS A 86 5.11 -8.83 -12.63
C CYS A 86 4.22 -7.76 -12.02
N ALA A 87 4.57 -7.24 -10.83
CA ALA A 87 3.81 -6.19 -10.18
C ALA A 87 3.76 -4.89 -11.01
N ALA A 88 4.85 -4.55 -11.68
CA ALA A 88 4.89 -3.41 -12.59
C ALA A 88 3.99 -3.61 -13.82
N ALA A 89 3.97 -4.81 -14.40
CA ALA A 89 3.11 -5.13 -15.54
C ALA A 89 1.63 -5.06 -15.17
N ASP A 90 1.26 -5.65 -14.03
CA ASP A 90 -0.10 -5.62 -13.50
C ASP A 90 -0.55 -4.18 -13.20
N THR A 91 0.29 -3.41 -12.51
CA THR A 91 0.06 -1.98 -12.23
C THR A 91 -0.16 -1.17 -13.52
N ARG A 92 0.68 -1.34 -14.55
CA ARG A 92 0.50 -0.64 -15.83
C ARG A 92 -0.81 -0.99 -16.52
N GLY A 93 -1.21 -2.27 -16.46
CA GLY A 93 -2.49 -2.71 -17.02
C GLY A 93 -3.67 -2.00 -16.36
N ILE A 94 -3.70 -1.98 -15.03
CA ILE A 94 -4.75 -1.34 -14.24
C ILE A 94 -4.72 0.18 -14.43
N GLN A 95 -3.58 0.81 -14.32
CA GLN A 95 -3.43 2.27 -14.41
C GLN A 95 -3.51 2.81 -15.86
N SER A 96 -3.72 1.96 -16.85
CA SER A 96 -4.10 2.41 -18.19
C SER A 96 -5.52 3.00 -18.26
N HIS A 97 -6.32 2.76 -17.22
CA HIS A 97 -7.66 3.30 -17.04
C HIS A 97 -7.64 4.57 -16.20
N ALA A 98 -8.38 5.60 -16.66
CA ALA A 98 -8.42 6.88 -15.97
C ALA A 98 -9.02 6.78 -14.57
N GLY A 99 -8.40 7.44 -13.60
CA GLY A 99 -8.90 7.52 -12.22
C GLY A 99 -8.73 6.25 -11.40
N ILE A 100 -7.99 5.26 -11.89
CA ILE A 100 -7.83 3.95 -11.29
C ILE A 100 -6.36 3.65 -11.05
N GLY A 101 -6.06 3.05 -9.89
CA GLY A 101 -4.69 2.66 -9.58
C GLY A 101 -4.56 1.52 -8.60
N THR A 102 -3.33 1.14 -8.35
CA THR A 102 -2.95 0.02 -7.49
C THR A 102 -2.43 0.49 -6.14
N SER A 103 -2.53 -0.40 -5.15
CA SER A 103 -1.80 -0.32 -3.89
C SER A 103 -0.88 -1.53 -3.78
N ILE A 104 0.38 -1.36 -4.19
CA ILE A 104 1.35 -2.45 -4.05
C ILE A 104 1.62 -2.73 -2.57
N LYS A 105 1.71 -4.02 -2.20
CA LYS A 105 1.73 -4.43 -0.79
C LYS A 105 2.52 -5.72 -0.57
N HIS A 106 2.93 -5.99 0.66
CA HIS A 106 2.91 -5.17 1.87
C HIS A 106 4.33 -4.66 2.13
N PHE A 107 4.50 -3.38 2.20
CA PHE A 107 5.81 -2.72 2.26
C PHE A 107 6.28 -2.52 3.71
N ALA A 108 7.24 -3.34 4.19
CA ALA A 108 7.99 -4.35 3.49
C ALA A 108 8.22 -5.59 4.38
N ALA A 109 8.70 -6.66 3.75
CA ALA A 109 9.14 -7.87 4.44
C ALA A 109 8.03 -8.66 5.17
N ASN A 110 6.77 -8.58 4.73
CA ASN A 110 5.68 -9.45 5.24
C ASN A 110 5.81 -10.85 4.62
N ASN A 111 6.71 -11.68 5.16
CA ASN A 111 7.07 -12.97 4.59
C ASN A 111 6.56 -14.17 5.40
N GLN A 112 5.79 -13.92 6.44
CA GLN A 112 5.07 -14.93 7.24
C GLN A 112 3.76 -14.35 7.76
N GLU A 113 2.78 -15.22 7.98
CA GLU A 113 1.48 -14.83 8.53
C GLU A 113 1.37 -15.09 10.04
N ASP A 114 2.12 -16.04 10.57
CA ASP A 114 2.16 -16.30 12.01
C ASP A 114 2.76 -15.11 12.74
N ASN A 115 2.00 -14.56 13.70
CA ASN A 115 2.36 -13.37 14.47
C ASN A 115 2.71 -12.14 13.62
N ARG A 116 2.18 -12.02 12.41
CA ARG A 116 2.54 -11.00 11.42
C ARG A 116 2.48 -9.56 11.95
N MET A 117 1.63 -9.29 12.95
CA MET A 117 1.50 -7.97 13.56
C MET A 117 2.65 -7.62 14.52
N TYR A 118 3.42 -8.61 14.98
CA TYR A 118 4.40 -8.45 16.05
C TYR A 118 5.74 -9.11 15.78
N VAL A 119 5.87 -9.79 14.65
CA VAL A 119 7.15 -10.36 14.26
C VAL A 119 8.15 -9.25 13.96
N ASN A 120 9.36 -9.39 14.51
CA ASN A 120 10.46 -8.49 14.22
C ASN A 120 11.47 -9.20 13.31
N GLU A 121 11.47 -8.80 12.06
CA GLU A 121 12.37 -9.33 11.04
C GLU A 121 13.77 -8.75 11.21
N HIS A 122 14.76 -9.60 11.51
CA HIS A 122 16.16 -9.20 11.60
C HIS A 122 16.81 -9.35 10.22
N ILE A 123 16.96 -8.24 9.52
CA ILE A 123 17.45 -8.22 8.14
C ILE A 123 18.62 -7.25 8.02
N SER A 124 19.74 -7.69 7.43
CA SER A 124 20.83 -6.79 7.09
C SER A 124 20.42 -5.79 6.02
N GLU A 125 21.02 -4.60 6.00
CA GLU A 125 20.72 -3.58 4.98
C GLU A 125 20.91 -4.11 3.56
N ARG A 126 21.97 -4.87 3.33
CA ARG A 126 22.22 -5.48 2.03
C ARG A 126 21.09 -6.42 1.59
N ALA A 127 20.67 -7.34 2.47
CA ALA A 127 19.58 -8.26 2.16
C ALA A 127 18.24 -7.49 1.99
N MET A 128 18.02 -6.45 2.79
CA MET A 128 16.85 -5.59 2.68
C MET A 128 16.79 -4.96 1.28
N ARG A 129 17.86 -4.33 0.81
CA ARG A 129 17.92 -3.65 -0.49
C ARG A 129 17.94 -4.59 -1.68
N GLU A 130 18.66 -5.70 -1.60
CA GLU A 130 18.85 -6.59 -2.74
C GLU A 130 17.68 -7.59 -2.94
N ILE A 131 16.92 -7.89 -1.87
CA ILE A 131 15.87 -8.90 -1.89
C ILE A 131 14.50 -8.28 -1.56
N TYR A 132 14.31 -7.79 -0.33
CA TYR A 132 12.97 -7.44 0.18
C TYR A 132 12.42 -6.13 -0.37
N LEU A 133 13.28 -5.17 -0.67
CA LEU A 133 12.91 -3.89 -1.26
C LEU A 133 13.02 -3.87 -2.79
N LYS A 134 13.85 -4.73 -3.37
CA LYS A 134 14.19 -4.68 -4.80
C LYS A 134 12.97 -4.78 -5.71
N GLY A 135 12.02 -5.66 -5.40
CA GLY A 135 10.78 -5.76 -6.18
C GLY A 135 9.96 -4.47 -6.13
N PHE A 136 9.83 -3.86 -4.96
CA PHE A 136 9.14 -2.58 -4.79
C PHE A 136 9.84 -1.44 -5.53
N GLU A 137 11.17 -1.36 -5.45
CA GLU A 137 11.96 -0.40 -6.23
C GLU A 137 11.66 -0.50 -7.72
N ILE A 138 11.65 -1.71 -8.27
CA ILE A 138 11.34 -1.95 -9.68
C ILE A 138 9.93 -1.48 -10.00
N ALA A 139 8.93 -1.87 -9.22
CA ALA A 139 7.55 -1.50 -9.44
C ALA A 139 7.34 0.02 -9.39
N VAL A 140 7.92 0.71 -8.40
CA VAL A 140 7.85 2.17 -8.29
C VAL A 140 8.52 2.85 -9.49
N LYS A 141 9.77 2.50 -9.80
CA LYS A 141 10.52 3.17 -10.88
C LYS A 141 9.98 2.90 -12.28
N THR A 142 9.25 1.80 -12.50
CA THR A 142 8.79 1.41 -13.84
C THR A 142 7.30 1.55 -14.07
N ALA A 143 6.48 1.66 -13.02
CA ALA A 143 5.03 1.73 -13.15
C ALA A 143 4.36 2.81 -12.29
N GLN A 144 5.06 3.44 -11.34
CA GLN A 144 4.52 4.47 -10.45
C GLN A 144 3.13 4.08 -9.90
N PRO A 145 3.03 3.08 -9.00
CA PRO A 145 1.75 2.69 -8.42
C PRO A 145 1.09 3.88 -7.72
N MET A 146 -0.23 3.98 -7.83
CA MET A 146 -0.99 5.07 -7.22
C MET A 146 -0.78 5.15 -5.71
N THR A 147 -0.66 4.00 -5.05
CA THR A 147 -0.44 3.91 -3.60
C THR A 147 0.49 2.76 -3.21
N ILE A 148 1.02 2.82 -2.00
CA ILE A 148 1.75 1.74 -1.33
C ILE A 148 1.06 1.44 0.00
N MET A 149 0.88 0.14 0.33
CA MET A 149 0.41 -0.27 1.64
C MET A 149 1.57 -0.77 2.50
N SER A 150 1.81 -0.12 3.65
CA SER A 150 2.79 -0.59 4.63
C SER A 150 2.37 -1.91 5.27
N SER A 151 3.33 -2.69 5.75
CA SER A 151 3.07 -3.99 6.38
C SER A 151 2.86 -3.87 7.90
N TYR A 152 2.42 -4.95 8.54
CA TYR A 152 2.23 -5.00 9.99
C TYR A 152 3.51 -5.19 10.80
N ASN A 153 4.45 -5.98 10.24
CA ASN A 153 5.63 -6.45 10.94
C ASN A 153 6.62 -5.33 11.29
N LEU A 154 7.55 -5.66 12.16
CA LEU A 154 8.72 -4.84 12.44
C LEU A 154 9.90 -5.30 11.57
N VAL A 155 10.77 -4.36 11.25
CA VAL A 155 12.08 -4.61 10.68
C VAL A 155 13.13 -3.99 11.61
N ASN A 156 14.04 -4.80 12.11
CA ASN A 156 15.11 -4.38 13.03
C ASN A 156 14.62 -3.54 14.21
N GLY A 157 13.45 -3.89 14.76
CA GLY A 157 12.86 -3.25 15.93
C GLY A 157 11.95 -2.06 15.65
N VAL A 158 11.76 -1.67 14.39
CA VAL A 158 10.88 -0.55 14.00
C VAL A 158 9.70 -1.09 13.19
N HIS A 159 8.48 -0.71 13.55
CA HIS A 159 7.30 -1.00 12.73
C HIS A 159 7.46 -0.41 11.33
N THR A 160 7.21 -1.19 10.29
CA THR A 160 7.33 -0.71 8.91
C THR A 160 6.43 0.50 8.65
N ALA A 161 5.25 0.54 9.28
CA ALA A 161 4.33 1.67 9.20
C ALA A 161 4.86 2.96 9.85
N ASN A 162 5.86 2.86 10.74
CA ASN A 162 6.52 3.97 11.44
C ASN A 162 7.96 4.20 10.96
N SER A 163 8.37 3.56 9.88
CA SER A 163 9.75 3.63 9.39
C SER A 163 9.93 4.74 8.36
N HIS A 164 10.49 5.87 8.78
CA HIS A 164 10.89 6.95 7.88
C HIS A 164 11.88 6.47 6.81
N ASP A 165 12.82 5.60 7.18
CA ASP A 165 13.82 5.07 6.25
C ASP A 165 13.18 4.28 5.09
N LEU A 166 12.11 3.54 5.37
CA LEU A 166 11.38 2.79 4.33
C LEU A 166 10.45 3.70 3.54
N LEU A 167 9.56 4.44 4.24
CA LEU A 167 8.43 5.13 3.60
C LEU A 167 8.82 6.46 2.96
N THR A 168 9.81 7.14 3.52
CA THR A 168 10.29 8.43 3.00
C THR A 168 11.62 8.27 2.29
N ALA A 169 12.69 7.89 3.00
CA ALA A 169 14.02 7.87 2.41
C ALA A 169 14.12 6.90 1.23
N ALA A 170 13.73 5.64 1.37
CA ALA A 170 13.81 4.68 0.27
C ALA A 170 12.72 4.92 -0.78
N ALA A 171 11.43 4.88 -0.39
CA ALA A 171 10.36 4.92 -1.38
C ALA A 171 10.27 6.26 -2.11
N ARG A 172 10.36 7.38 -1.40
CA ARG A 172 10.18 8.71 -1.99
C ARG A 172 11.48 9.34 -2.48
N ASP A 173 12.49 9.45 -1.60
CA ASP A 173 13.68 10.22 -1.93
C ASP A 173 14.61 9.47 -2.89
N GLU A 174 14.76 8.13 -2.73
CA GLU A 174 15.62 7.33 -3.61
C GLU A 174 14.89 6.85 -4.89
N TRP A 175 13.60 6.43 -4.78
CA TRP A 175 12.89 5.84 -5.93
C TRP A 175 11.94 6.77 -6.63
N GLY A 176 11.59 7.92 -6.02
CA GLY A 176 10.70 8.92 -6.59
C GLY A 176 9.23 8.53 -6.53
N PHE A 177 8.80 7.78 -5.51
CA PHE A 177 7.38 7.46 -5.33
C PHE A 177 6.54 8.72 -5.09
N ALA A 178 5.59 8.98 -5.98
CA ALA A 178 4.79 10.20 -5.98
C ALA A 178 3.41 10.05 -5.30
N GLY A 179 2.89 8.83 -5.15
CA GLY A 179 1.59 8.55 -4.56
C GLY A 179 1.53 8.70 -3.03
N TYR A 180 0.45 8.22 -2.41
CA TYR A 180 0.38 8.17 -0.96
C TYR A 180 0.63 6.76 -0.40
N VAL A 181 1.10 6.70 0.85
CA VAL A 181 1.24 5.45 1.60
C VAL A 181 0.05 5.30 2.52
N MET A 182 -0.56 4.11 2.52
CA MET A 182 -1.58 3.73 3.51
C MET A 182 -1.05 2.66 4.46
N THR A 183 -1.62 2.57 5.65
CA THR A 183 -1.38 1.43 6.55
C THR A 183 -2.14 0.20 6.07
N ASP A 184 -1.67 -0.99 6.41
CA ASP A 184 -2.55 -2.15 6.47
C ASP A 184 -3.60 -1.95 7.58
N TRP A 185 -4.71 -2.71 7.55
CA TRP A 185 -5.88 -2.51 8.39
C TRP A 185 -5.59 -2.62 9.88
N GLY A 186 -5.83 -1.52 10.61
CA GLY A 186 -5.65 -1.48 12.05
C GLY A 186 -4.21 -1.57 12.53
N THR A 187 -3.23 -1.21 11.72
CA THR A 187 -1.81 -1.22 12.10
C THR A 187 -1.52 -0.29 13.26
N SER A 188 -2.15 0.88 13.31
CA SER A 188 -1.97 1.85 14.38
C SER A 188 -2.99 1.63 15.50
N GLU A 189 -2.49 1.35 16.70
CA GLU A 189 -3.14 1.22 18.02
C GLU A 189 -4.40 0.37 18.16
N ASP A 190 -5.38 0.44 17.27
CA ASP A 190 -6.73 -0.07 17.53
C ASP A 190 -6.85 -1.58 17.43
N MET A 191 -6.11 -2.21 16.53
CA MET A 191 -6.01 -3.69 16.50
C MET A 191 -5.14 -4.21 17.64
N SER A 192 -4.21 -3.41 18.15
CA SER A 192 -3.41 -3.76 19.31
C SER A 192 -4.28 -3.87 20.57
N GLY A 193 -5.31 -3.02 20.72
CA GLY A 193 -6.30 -3.13 21.81
C GLY A 193 -7.04 -4.46 21.80
N LEU A 194 -7.39 -4.99 20.62
CA LEU A 194 -8.08 -6.28 20.49
C LEU A 194 -7.16 -7.48 20.72
N PHE A 195 -5.86 -7.37 20.44
CA PHE A 195 -4.88 -8.45 20.53
C PHE A 195 -3.75 -8.21 21.55
N ALA A 196 -3.63 -7.00 22.08
CA ALA A 196 -2.54 -6.60 23.00
C ALA A 196 -2.43 -7.51 24.24
N TYR A 197 -3.54 -8.05 24.73
CA TYR A 197 -3.53 -8.98 25.86
C TYR A 197 -2.86 -10.32 25.55
N LYS A 198 -2.68 -10.65 24.27
CA LYS A 198 -2.06 -11.92 23.83
C LYS A 198 -0.54 -11.83 23.67
N TYR A 199 0.01 -10.64 23.51
CA TYR A 199 1.39 -10.47 23.08
C TYR A 199 2.10 -9.47 24.00
N ASN A 200 3.18 -9.92 24.63
CA ASN A 200 4.08 -9.05 25.37
C ASN A 200 4.93 -8.25 24.36
N LEU A 201 4.53 -7.02 24.09
CA LEU A 201 5.11 -6.21 23.02
C LEU A 201 6.45 -5.62 23.46
N LYS A 202 7.52 -6.28 23.08
CA LYS A 202 8.89 -5.82 23.37
C LYS A 202 9.22 -4.45 22.75
N TYR A 203 8.63 -4.14 21.60
CA TYR A 203 8.96 -2.94 20.82
C TYR A 203 7.84 -1.88 20.83
N GLY A 204 6.82 -2.05 21.65
CA GLY A 204 5.66 -1.16 21.68
C GLY A 204 4.72 -1.32 20.48
N HIS A 205 3.77 -0.41 20.38
CA HIS A 205 2.76 -0.38 19.31
C HIS A 205 3.17 0.58 18.20
N SER A 206 2.69 0.33 17.00
CA SER A 206 2.65 1.35 15.95
C SER A 206 1.64 2.44 16.34
N THR A 207 2.01 3.70 16.26
CA THR A 207 1.16 4.83 16.64
C THR A 207 0.81 5.71 15.47
N SER A 208 -0.30 6.44 15.58
CA SER A 208 -0.77 7.35 14.53
C SER A 208 0.21 8.50 14.29
N ARG A 209 0.77 9.04 15.37
CA ARG A 209 1.80 10.07 15.31
C ARG A 209 3.04 9.60 14.53
N GLU A 210 3.57 8.44 14.89
CA GLU A 210 4.77 7.89 14.24
C GLU A 210 4.49 7.54 12.76
N CYS A 211 3.27 7.07 12.43
CA CYS A 211 2.87 6.88 11.04
C CYS A 211 3.00 8.18 10.24
N VAL A 212 2.42 9.28 10.72
CA VAL A 212 2.49 10.58 10.04
C VAL A 212 3.94 11.07 9.93
N LEU A 213 4.72 10.95 11.00
CA LEU A 213 6.14 11.34 11.00
C LEU A 213 6.97 10.54 10.00
N ALA A 214 6.64 9.28 9.80
CA ALA A 214 7.32 8.41 8.83
C ALA A 214 6.91 8.64 7.37
N GLY A 215 5.83 9.40 7.11
CA GLY A 215 5.28 9.60 5.77
C GLY A 215 4.30 8.51 5.36
N ASN A 216 3.66 7.85 6.33
CA ASN A 216 2.47 7.01 6.14
C ASN A 216 1.25 7.93 6.17
N ASP A 217 0.70 8.20 5.00
CA ASP A 217 -0.19 9.33 4.78
C ASP A 217 -1.64 9.02 5.21
N LEU A 218 -2.10 7.76 5.04
CA LEU A 218 -3.48 7.35 5.31
C LEU A 218 -3.53 6.15 6.24
N GLN A 219 -4.24 6.29 7.35
CA GLN A 219 -4.43 5.21 8.31
C GLN A 219 -5.74 4.47 8.05
N MET A 220 -5.65 3.16 7.82
CA MET A 220 -6.81 2.33 7.50
C MET A 220 -7.22 1.46 8.70
N PRO A 221 -8.51 1.35 9.00
CA PRO A 221 -9.67 2.01 8.40
C PRO A 221 -9.91 3.45 8.91
N GLY A 222 -9.05 4.00 9.75
CA GLY A 222 -9.16 5.35 10.30
C GLY A 222 -10.21 5.43 11.42
N GLN A 223 -9.80 5.08 12.65
CA GLN A 223 -10.69 5.07 13.80
C GLN A 223 -10.66 6.40 14.58
N LYS A 224 -11.62 6.58 15.47
CA LYS A 224 -11.72 7.77 16.32
C LYS A 224 -10.45 7.99 17.16
N GLY A 225 -9.82 6.91 17.65
CA GLY A 225 -8.57 6.95 18.43
C GLY A 225 -7.43 7.56 17.65
N ASN A 226 -7.25 7.15 16.37
CA ASN A 226 -6.22 7.69 15.49
C ASN A 226 -6.34 9.21 15.35
N ARG A 227 -7.54 9.70 15.07
CA ARG A 227 -7.80 11.14 14.98
C ARG A 227 -7.51 11.87 16.28
N GLN A 228 -7.92 11.32 17.43
CA GLN A 228 -7.70 11.93 18.73
C GLN A 228 -6.20 12.05 19.03
N GLU A 229 -5.42 11.01 18.77
CA GLU A 229 -3.97 11.01 18.95
C GLU A 229 -3.30 12.08 18.06
N ILE A 230 -3.62 12.12 16.76
CA ILE A 230 -3.07 13.11 15.83
C ILE A 230 -3.37 14.55 16.32
N VAL A 231 -4.63 14.84 16.68
CA VAL A 231 -5.02 16.17 17.17
C VAL A 231 -4.27 16.53 18.45
N ALA A 232 -4.15 15.61 19.40
CA ALA A 232 -3.39 15.82 20.62
C ALA A 232 -1.91 16.08 20.35
N SER A 233 -1.30 15.28 19.47
CA SER A 233 0.12 15.40 19.10
C SER A 233 0.46 16.71 18.36
N VAL A 234 -0.48 17.23 17.58
CA VAL A 234 -0.32 18.59 16.99
C VAL A 234 -0.45 19.66 18.06
N ALA A 235 -1.39 19.51 18.98
CA ALA A 235 -1.63 20.50 20.05
C ALA A 235 -0.46 20.58 21.06
N ASP A 236 0.19 19.47 21.38
CA ASP A 236 1.34 19.43 22.29
C ASP A 236 2.69 19.67 21.57
N GLY A 237 2.69 19.82 20.25
CA GLY A 237 3.88 20.10 19.43
C GLY A 237 4.77 18.88 19.14
N THR A 238 4.36 17.66 19.50
CA THR A 238 5.11 16.43 19.17
C THR A 238 4.94 15.97 17.73
N LEU A 239 3.90 16.45 17.04
CA LEU A 239 3.68 16.29 15.60
C LEU A 239 3.66 17.68 14.93
N PRO A 240 4.65 18.03 14.11
CA PRO A 240 4.63 19.28 13.34
C PRO A 240 3.43 19.33 12.37
N LEU A 241 2.68 20.44 12.39
CA LEU A 241 1.52 20.61 11.50
C LEU A 241 1.89 20.46 10.03
N GLY A 242 3.09 20.95 9.62
CA GLY A 242 3.57 20.82 8.24
C GLY A 242 3.73 19.37 7.78
N GLN A 243 4.06 18.45 8.68
CA GLN A 243 4.14 17.02 8.34
C GLN A 243 2.74 16.44 8.05
N LEU A 244 1.76 16.79 8.87
CA LEU A 244 0.37 16.40 8.64
C LEU A 244 -0.18 17.00 7.34
N GLN A 245 0.13 18.26 7.04
CA GLN A 245 -0.24 18.92 5.79
C GLN A 245 0.40 18.21 4.58
N THR A 246 1.65 17.75 4.69
CA THR A 246 2.31 16.98 3.64
C THR A 246 1.59 15.67 3.35
N CYS A 247 1.17 14.95 4.39
CA CYS A 247 0.37 13.73 4.21
C CYS A 247 -0.98 14.03 3.53
N ALA A 248 -1.68 15.05 4.00
CA ALA A 248 -2.95 15.47 3.39
C ALA A 248 -2.78 15.88 1.91
N TYR A 249 -1.73 16.60 1.59
CA TYR A 249 -1.38 16.99 0.23
C TYR A 249 -1.23 15.77 -0.69
N ARG A 250 -0.49 14.73 -0.26
CA ARG A 250 -0.28 13.52 -1.05
C ARG A 250 -1.58 12.76 -1.30
N ILE A 251 -2.46 12.70 -0.29
CA ILE A 251 -3.78 12.08 -0.43
C ILE A 251 -4.62 12.87 -1.44
N LEU A 252 -4.70 14.20 -1.29
CA LEU A 252 -5.47 15.06 -2.18
C LEU A 252 -4.98 14.99 -3.62
N ASN A 253 -3.67 14.89 -3.82
CA ASN A 253 -3.08 14.68 -5.14
C ASN A 253 -3.63 13.43 -5.83
N VAL A 254 -3.73 12.32 -5.12
CA VAL A 254 -4.30 11.09 -5.65
C VAL A 254 -5.82 11.21 -5.84
N VAL A 255 -6.52 11.87 -4.93
CA VAL A 255 -7.98 12.10 -5.05
C VAL A 255 -8.31 12.85 -6.35
N LEU A 256 -7.54 13.89 -6.69
CA LEU A 256 -7.73 14.65 -7.93
C LEU A 256 -7.47 13.83 -9.20
N GLN A 257 -6.73 12.75 -9.10
CA GLN A 257 -6.42 11.83 -10.19
C GLN A 257 -7.28 10.56 -10.15
N SER A 258 -8.23 10.47 -9.22
CA SER A 258 -9.09 9.30 -9.00
C SER A 258 -10.49 9.50 -9.59
N LEU A 259 -11.29 8.43 -9.63
CA LEU A 259 -12.70 8.47 -10.01
C LEU A 259 -13.57 9.34 -9.09
N ALA A 260 -13.05 9.80 -7.96
CA ALA A 260 -13.74 10.74 -7.09
C ALA A 260 -13.77 12.18 -7.66
N TYR A 261 -13.02 12.43 -8.73
CA TYR A 261 -12.93 13.71 -9.40
C TYR A 261 -13.47 13.62 -10.84
N ASP A 262 -14.35 14.54 -11.24
CA ASP A 262 -15.11 14.44 -12.50
C ASP A 262 -14.27 14.51 -13.78
N ASP A 263 -13.07 15.10 -13.73
CA ASP A 263 -12.14 15.22 -14.86
C ASP A 263 -10.88 14.37 -14.66
N CYS A 264 -11.07 13.13 -14.23
CA CYS A 264 -9.95 12.22 -13.97
C CYS A 264 -9.21 11.84 -15.26
N LYS A 265 -7.90 11.70 -15.13
CA LYS A 265 -6.98 11.29 -16.19
C LYS A 265 -6.23 10.03 -15.75
N PRO A 266 -5.57 9.30 -16.67
CA PRO A 266 -4.68 8.23 -16.27
C PRO A 266 -3.67 8.73 -15.23
N TYR A 267 -3.48 7.95 -14.16
CA TYR A 267 -2.60 8.32 -13.06
C TYR A 267 -1.16 8.57 -13.53
N GLY A 268 -0.57 9.65 -13.07
CA GLY A 268 0.80 10.06 -13.37
C GLY A 268 1.47 10.76 -12.18
N ASP A 269 2.77 10.95 -12.28
CA ASP A 269 3.61 11.61 -11.27
C ASP A 269 3.54 13.16 -11.32
N GLN A 270 2.83 13.71 -12.30
CA GLN A 270 2.69 15.17 -12.47
C GLN A 270 1.43 15.67 -11.76
N PHE A 271 1.59 16.71 -10.98
CA PHE A 271 0.56 17.26 -10.14
C PHE A 271 0.49 18.78 -10.22
N ASP A 272 -0.72 19.32 -10.35
CA ASP A 272 -0.97 20.76 -10.29
C ASP A 272 -1.48 21.18 -8.90
N LEU A 273 -0.59 21.83 -8.15
CA LEU A 273 -0.87 22.28 -6.79
C LEU A 273 -1.95 23.37 -6.74
N GLU A 274 -2.03 24.23 -7.74
CA GLU A 274 -3.02 25.32 -7.78
C GLU A 274 -4.44 24.75 -7.97
N GLU A 275 -4.57 23.72 -8.82
CA GLU A 275 -5.82 23.00 -9.03
C GLU A 275 -6.28 22.31 -7.73
N ALA A 276 -5.38 21.59 -7.03
CA ALA A 276 -5.67 20.93 -5.76
C ALA A 276 -6.18 21.90 -4.69
N VAL A 277 -5.56 23.06 -4.56
CA VAL A 277 -5.97 24.10 -3.60
C VAL A 277 -7.33 24.68 -3.96
N THR A 278 -7.64 24.78 -5.24
CA THR A 278 -8.93 25.30 -5.71
C THR A 278 -10.08 24.34 -5.39
N VAL A 279 -9.89 23.06 -5.65
CA VAL A 279 -10.91 22.01 -5.38
C VAL A 279 -11.17 21.84 -3.88
N THR A 280 -10.13 21.99 -3.05
CA THR A 280 -10.31 21.89 -1.57
C THR A 280 -11.01 23.08 -0.95
N LYS A 281 -11.19 24.20 -1.67
CA LYS A 281 -11.89 25.40 -1.20
C LYS A 281 -13.36 25.47 -1.67
N ALA A 282 -13.75 24.63 -2.61
CA ALA A 282 -15.09 24.53 -3.15
C ALA A 282 -15.94 23.52 -2.38
#